data_38ea334e6373439400ccd9286e02b3f5
#
_entry.id   38ea334e6373439400ccd9286e02b3f5
#
_cell.length_a   1.000
_cell.length_b   1.000
_cell.length_c   1.000
_cell.angle_alpha   90.00
_cell.angle_beta   90.00
_cell.angle_gamma   90.00
#
_symmetry.space_group_name_H-M   'P 1'
#
loop_
_entity.id
_entity.type
_entity.pdbx_description
1 polymer ?
#
loop_
_entity_poly.entity_id
_entity_poly.type
_entity_poly.pdbx_seq_one_letter_code
_entity_poly.pdbx_strand_id
1 'polypeptide(L)'
;MIGSPLVIAEKARARLRGVLTAIRDNDGTAQDGAALITLPDPADLVITACEVNELHGTGTLLLRIFADSSSIISLRTHNFYEGAQRFGGAQLCLPLAQSSGPEISSWLRWYLGTGKIRRILCLPYTPAEVLVALVAQEIIGAPLCTYIMDDKNVCADGISDELMRELLSKSKLRLVISPEMRDAYERKYRMKFSVMPPVVSDEIVQRTPVRPSADTNPRRGVLLGNIWGQRWLDLLRTVFRDSGYEVDWYCNQKDPSGLEFDRAELARDGVHLRDPIAEADLPRVLSKYPFAIVPSDPLDGSSPAPVRAIAELSLPSRMVTLMTTAHLPMLVVGSPRTCAAGFVNRFRLGAVVPYQRDAVFAAIDSLLDPLTQRTIRAEAARLSESFSAKGTAEWIWDSLEQGSPKTNVYDALMPETT
;
A
#
# COMPACT_ATOMS: atom_id res chain seq x y z
N MET A 1 38.41 4.21 -11.53
CA MET A 1 38.46 5.42 -10.69
C MET A 1 37.03 5.74 -10.33
N ILE A 2 36.62 5.38 -9.14
CA ILE A 2 35.25 5.59 -8.61
C ILE A 2 35.23 7.01 -8.05
N GLY A 3 34.43 7.88 -8.62
CA GLY A 3 34.29 9.27 -8.18
C GLY A 3 33.78 9.36 -6.74
N SER A 4 34.35 10.29 -5.97
CA SER A 4 34.01 10.58 -4.58
C SER A 4 32.48 10.78 -4.40
N PRO A 5 31.87 10.34 -3.27
CA PRO A 5 30.44 10.53 -2.98
C PRO A 5 29.97 11.98 -3.08
N LEU A 6 30.86 12.94 -2.81
CA LEU A 6 30.61 14.38 -2.99
C LEU A 6 30.39 14.78 -4.45
N VAL A 7 31.07 14.13 -5.40
CA VAL A 7 30.96 14.42 -6.85
C VAL A 7 29.63 13.89 -7.41
N ILE A 8 29.12 12.78 -6.86
CA ILE A 8 27.81 12.21 -7.26
C ILE A 8 26.68 13.07 -6.72
N ALA A 9 26.77 13.55 -5.48
CA ALA A 9 25.83 14.50 -4.90
C ALA A 9 25.84 15.85 -5.63
N GLU A 10 27.02 16.33 -6.07
CA GLU A 10 27.11 17.55 -6.88
C GLU A 10 26.56 17.38 -8.30
N LYS A 11 26.74 16.23 -8.93
CA LYS A 11 26.13 15.95 -10.26
C LYS A 11 24.62 15.78 -10.17
N ALA A 12 24.09 15.20 -9.11
CA ALA A 12 22.65 15.22 -8.84
C ALA A 12 22.16 16.64 -8.59
N ARG A 13 22.89 17.45 -7.81
CA ARG A 13 22.62 18.88 -7.57
C ARG A 13 22.72 19.73 -8.84
N ALA A 14 23.64 19.42 -9.76
CA ALA A 14 23.81 20.19 -11.00
C ALA A 14 22.72 19.88 -12.04
N ARG A 15 22.20 18.64 -12.11
CA ARG A 15 21.05 18.30 -12.97
C ARG A 15 19.76 18.97 -12.49
N LEU A 16 19.63 19.25 -11.21
CA LEU A 16 18.49 19.91 -10.60
C LEU A 16 18.45 21.45 -10.81
N ARG A 17 19.59 22.08 -11.20
CA ARG A 17 19.66 23.53 -11.44
C ARG A 17 19.04 23.99 -12.79
N GLY A 18 18.86 23.08 -13.75
CA GLY A 18 18.43 23.47 -15.12
C GLY A 18 16.92 23.69 -15.29
N VAL A 19 16.11 23.46 -14.29
CA VAL A 19 14.66 23.26 -14.52
C VAL A 19 13.77 24.36 -13.93
N LEU A 20 14.29 25.25 -13.09
CA LEU A 20 13.48 26.30 -12.44
C LEU A 20 13.08 27.48 -13.34
N THR A 21 13.71 27.62 -14.49
CA THR A 21 13.36 28.68 -15.45
C THR A 21 12.05 28.41 -16.21
N ALA A 22 11.62 27.14 -16.28
CA ALA A 22 10.46 26.74 -17.06
C ALA A 22 9.10 26.82 -16.31
N ILE A 23 9.10 26.94 -14.96
CA ILE A 23 7.84 27.02 -14.19
C ILE A 23 7.24 28.44 -14.21
N ARG A 24 8.01 29.46 -14.53
CA ARG A 24 7.50 30.84 -14.62
C ARG A 24 6.65 31.14 -15.85
N ASP A 25 6.74 30.30 -16.88
CA ASP A 25 6.15 30.63 -18.22
C ASP A 25 4.88 29.85 -18.56
N ASN A 26 4.37 28.93 -17.71
CA ASN A 26 3.24 28.08 -18.10
C ASN A 26 1.98 28.13 -17.20
N ASP A 27 1.91 29.00 -16.20
CA ASP A 27 0.67 29.26 -15.48
C ASP A 27 0.37 30.76 -15.40
N GLY A 28 -0.26 31.24 -16.47
CA GLY A 28 -0.77 32.61 -16.58
C GLY A 28 -1.98 32.94 -15.71
N THR A 29 -2.05 32.41 -14.48
CA THR A 29 -2.95 32.88 -13.42
C THR A 29 -2.30 32.68 -12.06
N ALA A 30 -1.34 33.55 -11.73
CA ALA A 30 -1.03 33.80 -10.33
C ALA A 30 -2.26 34.49 -9.74
N GLN A 31 -3.11 33.75 -9.07
CA GLN A 31 -4.03 34.34 -8.11
C GLN A 31 -3.19 34.92 -6.97
N ASP A 32 -3.03 36.24 -6.98
CA ASP A 32 -2.66 37.06 -5.83
C ASP A 32 -3.70 36.82 -4.73
N GLY A 33 -3.34 35.98 -3.78
CA GLY A 33 -4.18 35.61 -2.65
C GLY A 33 -3.77 34.26 -2.09
N ALA A 34 -2.48 34.07 -1.75
CA ALA A 34 -2.08 32.97 -0.90
C ALA A 34 -2.80 33.14 0.44
N ALA A 35 -3.97 32.56 0.59
CA ALA A 35 -4.62 32.43 1.89
C ALA A 35 -3.58 31.76 2.79
N LEU A 36 -3.22 32.43 3.89
CA LEU A 36 -2.33 31.89 4.91
C LEU A 36 -2.93 30.56 5.36
N ILE A 37 -2.31 29.45 4.96
CA ILE A 37 -2.72 28.12 5.40
C ILE A 37 -2.44 28.07 6.89
N THR A 38 -3.49 27.98 7.70
CA THR A 38 -3.34 27.78 9.15
C THR A 38 -2.88 26.35 9.37
N LEU A 39 -1.64 26.18 9.83
CA LEU A 39 -1.10 24.88 10.17
C LEU A 39 -1.56 24.47 11.57
N PRO A 40 -1.81 23.18 11.82
CA PRO A 40 -1.97 22.65 13.17
C PRO A 40 -0.70 22.92 14.00
N ASP A 41 -0.86 23.27 15.29
CA ASP A 41 0.26 23.46 16.20
C ASP A 41 -0.12 22.88 17.59
N PRO A 42 0.54 21.83 18.05
CA PRO A 42 1.62 21.07 17.39
C PRO A 42 1.11 20.13 16.29
N ALA A 43 1.92 19.87 15.28
CA ALA A 43 1.58 19.02 14.14
C ALA A 43 2.49 17.79 13.98
N ASP A 44 2.00 16.79 13.27
CA ASP A 44 2.78 15.67 12.73
C ASP A 44 2.85 15.81 11.20
N LEU A 45 4.00 15.56 10.60
CA LEU A 45 4.20 15.64 9.16
C LEU A 45 4.13 14.26 8.53
N VAL A 46 3.20 14.05 7.59
CA VAL A 46 3.09 12.81 6.79
C VAL A 46 3.41 13.12 5.34
N ILE A 47 4.45 12.44 4.81
CA ILE A 47 4.97 12.65 3.46
C ILE A 47 4.59 11.47 2.59
N THR A 48 3.88 11.75 1.48
CA THR A 48 3.35 10.76 0.53
C THR A 48 3.69 11.13 -0.91
N ALA A 49 3.61 10.15 -1.82
CA ALA A 49 3.81 10.41 -3.24
C ALA A 49 2.64 11.20 -3.85
N CYS A 50 1.42 10.91 -3.43
CA CYS A 50 0.21 11.49 -4.01
C CYS A 50 -0.85 11.75 -2.93
N GLU A 51 -2.02 12.18 -3.39
CA GLU A 51 -3.18 12.45 -2.55
C GLU A 51 -3.55 11.23 -1.69
N VAL A 52 -3.87 11.47 -0.41
CA VAL A 52 -4.40 10.45 0.48
C VAL A 52 -5.93 10.47 0.37
N ASN A 53 -6.47 9.43 -0.26
CA ASN A 53 -7.90 9.24 -0.50
C ASN A 53 -8.24 7.74 -0.64
N GLU A 54 -9.50 7.42 -0.86
CA GLU A 54 -10.00 6.05 -0.97
C GLU A 54 -9.74 5.41 -2.35
N LEU A 55 -9.12 6.12 -3.30
CA LEU A 55 -8.93 5.66 -4.68
C LEU A 55 -7.76 4.69 -4.83
N HIS A 56 -6.88 4.58 -3.81
CA HIS A 56 -5.73 3.67 -3.82
C HIS A 56 -5.40 3.12 -2.43
N GLY A 57 -4.68 1.97 -2.41
CA GLY A 57 -4.44 1.20 -1.18
C GLY A 57 -3.70 1.94 -0.08
N THR A 58 -2.66 2.72 -0.42
CA THR A 58 -1.90 3.52 0.55
C THR A 58 -2.77 4.61 1.18
N GLY A 59 -3.56 5.32 0.36
CA GLY A 59 -4.47 6.35 0.84
C GLY A 59 -5.52 5.77 1.78
N THR A 60 -6.17 4.69 1.37
CA THR A 60 -7.13 3.96 2.21
C THR A 60 -6.51 3.53 3.55
N LEU A 61 -5.27 3.00 3.53
CA LEU A 61 -4.59 2.58 4.74
C LEU A 61 -4.28 3.75 5.68
N LEU A 62 -3.80 4.88 5.16
CA LEU A 62 -3.54 6.07 5.98
C LEU A 62 -4.82 6.66 6.60
N LEU A 63 -5.93 6.67 5.85
CA LEU A 63 -7.24 7.10 6.37
C LEU A 63 -7.71 6.21 7.52
N ARG A 64 -7.46 4.90 7.44
CA ARG A 64 -7.79 3.93 8.51
C ARG A 64 -6.92 4.11 9.74
N ILE A 65 -5.61 4.26 9.56
CA ILE A 65 -4.64 4.44 10.65
C ILE A 65 -4.90 5.76 11.38
N PHE A 66 -5.08 6.85 10.63
CA PHE A 66 -5.23 8.20 11.16
C PHE A 66 -6.66 8.72 10.92
N ALA A 67 -7.65 8.05 11.53
CA ALA A 67 -9.07 8.44 11.42
C ALA A 67 -9.30 9.89 11.85
N ASP A 68 -8.63 10.37 12.91
CA ASP A 68 -8.45 11.78 13.20
C ASP A 68 -7.09 12.27 12.68
N SER A 69 -7.14 12.98 11.56
CA SER A 69 -5.95 13.59 10.95
C SER A 69 -5.85 15.10 11.15
N SER A 70 -6.65 15.66 12.05
CA SER A 70 -6.73 17.13 12.27
C SER A 70 -5.38 17.77 12.68
N SER A 71 -4.52 17.03 13.39
CA SER A 71 -3.17 17.46 13.78
C SER A 71 -2.08 17.10 12.76
N ILE A 72 -2.45 16.58 11.58
CA ILE A 72 -1.50 16.15 10.56
C ILE A 72 -1.35 17.23 9.48
N ILE A 73 -0.11 17.52 9.11
CA ILE A 73 0.23 18.19 7.86
C ILE A 73 0.51 17.10 6.84
N SER A 74 -0.36 16.97 5.85
CA SER A 74 -0.15 16.05 4.73
C SER A 74 0.63 16.76 3.62
N LEU A 75 1.82 16.25 3.32
CA LEU A 75 2.67 16.77 2.26
C LEU A 75 2.85 15.71 1.18
N ARG A 76 2.44 16.03 -0.04
CA ARG A 76 2.60 15.16 -1.19
C ARG A 76 3.53 15.77 -2.25
N THR A 77 4.11 14.92 -3.07
CA THR A 77 5.06 15.32 -4.11
C THR A 77 4.45 15.35 -5.51
N HIS A 78 3.30 14.71 -5.71
CA HIS A 78 2.59 14.63 -7.00
C HIS A 78 1.07 14.75 -6.82
N ASN A 79 0.39 15.08 -7.90
CA ASN A 79 -1.07 15.02 -8.03
C ASN A 79 -1.42 13.93 -9.06
N PHE A 80 -1.96 12.80 -8.60
CA PHE A 80 -2.45 11.72 -9.46
C PHE A 80 -3.97 11.67 -9.53
N TYR A 81 -4.66 12.26 -8.54
CA TYR A 81 -6.12 12.20 -8.40
C TYR A 81 -6.72 13.62 -8.38
N GLU A 82 -6.20 14.52 -9.22
CA GLU A 82 -6.72 15.88 -9.43
C GLU A 82 -6.78 16.72 -8.13
N GLY A 83 -5.91 16.44 -7.16
CA GLY A 83 -5.88 17.12 -5.88
C GLY A 83 -6.96 16.66 -4.89
N ALA A 84 -7.75 15.64 -5.23
CA ALA A 84 -8.80 15.10 -4.35
C ALA A 84 -8.18 14.43 -3.11
N GLN A 85 -8.13 15.15 -2.00
CA GLN A 85 -7.58 14.69 -0.73
C GLN A 85 -8.50 15.06 0.44
N ARG A 86 -8.66 14.12 1.40
CA ARG A 86 -9.48 14.30 2.62
C ARG A 86 -8.68 14.05 3.90
N PHE A 87 -7.37 14.15 3.83
CA PHE A 87 -6.46 13.76 4.88
C PHE A 87 -5.58 14.95 5.31
N GLY A 88 -5.49 15.15 6.62
CA GLY A 88 -4.69 16.22 7.24
C GLY A 88 -5.49 17.48 7.54
N GLY A 89 -5.19 18.10 8.67
CA GLY A 89 -5.67 19.44 9.05
C GLY A 89 -5.09 20.53 8.15
N ALA A 90 -3.93 20.27 7.53
CA ALA A 90 -3.36 21.08 6.46
C ALA A 90 -2.82 20.17 5.33
N GLN A 91 -2.94 20.63 4.09
CA GLN A 91 -2.57 19.87 2.90
C GLN A 91 -1.61 20.69 2.06
N LEU A 92 -0.44 20.14 1.80
CA LEU A 92 0.61 20.76 1.02
C LEU A 92 0.96 19.88 -0.18
N CYS A 93 1.23 20.48 -1.32
CA CYS A 93 1.76 19.80 -2.50
C CYS A 93 3.06 20.49 -2.90
N LEU A 94 4.15 19.71 -2.91
CA LEU A 94 5.45 20.16 -3.40
C LEU A 94 5.75 19.46 -4.72
N PRO A 95 5.55 20.11 -5.85
CA PRO A 95 5.86 19.53 -7.16
C PRO A 95 7.39 19.44 -7.33
N LEU A 96 7.94 18.25 -7.07
CA LEU A 96 9.38 18.02 -7.03
C LEU A 96 10.03 17.63 -8.34
N ALA A 97 9.27 17.42 -9.42
CA ALA A 97 9.87 17.04 -10.70
C ALA A 97 11.06 17.92 -11.10
N GLN A 98 11.30 19.03 -10.37
CA GLN A 98 12.19 20.10 -10.77
C GLN A 98 12.87 20.86 -9.60
N SER A 99 12.80 20.39 -8.34
CA SER A 99 13.34 21.14 -7.21
C SER A 99 14.67 20.59 -6.68
N SER A 100 15.64 21.46 -6.43
CA SER A 100 16.90 21.12 -5.76
C SER A 100 16.74 21.05 -4.23
N GLY A 101 17.67 20.40 -3.55
CA GLY A 101 17.68 20.37 -2.07
C GLY A 101 17.54 21.74 -1.41
N PRO A 102 18.26 22.80 -1.84
CA PRO A 102 18.10 24.17 -1.33
C PRO A 102 16.71 24.77 -1.56
N GLU A 103 16.06 24.44 -2.67
CA GLU A 103 14.72 24.94 -2.98
C GLU A 103 13.66 24.23 -2.16
N ILE A 104 13.76 22.90 -2.00
CA ILE A 104 12.95 22.14 -1.06
C ILE A 104 13.11 22.73 0.34
N SER A 105 14.33 23.00 0.78
CA SER A 105 14.64 23.60 2.08
C SER A 105 13.97 24.95 2.25
N SER A 106 14.07 25.83 1.25
CA SER A 106 13.48 27.16 1.27
C SER A 106 11.95 27.07 1.30
N TRP A 107 11.36 26.17 0.51
CA TRP A 107 9.92 25.94 0.47
C TRP A 107 9.41 25.39 1.80
N LEU A 108 10.07 24.37 2.38
CA LEU A 108 9.68 23.80 3.67
C LEU A 108 9.77 24.83 4.79
N ARG A 109 10.84 25.65 4.81
CA ARG A 109 10.95 26.75 5.80
C ARG A 109 9.84 27.79 5.67
N TRP A 110 9.45 28.09 4.43
CA TRP A 110 8.37 29.04 4.16
C TRP A 110 7.01 28.52 4.64
N TYR A 111 6.66 27.28 4.26
CA TYR A 111 5.34 26.73 4.54
C TYR A 111 5.20 26.15 5.95
N LEU A 112 6.22 25.47 6.46
CA LEU A 112 6.19 24.91 7.82
C LEU A 112 6.57 25.96 8.88
N GLY A 113 7.27 27.00 8.49
CA GLY A 113 7.59 28.15 9.34
C GLY A 113 8.26 27.75 10.65
N THR A 114 7.81 28.36 11.73
CA THR A 114 8.21 28.05 13.11
C THR A 114 7.27 27.09 13.81
N GLY A 115 6.34 26.46 13.06
CA GLY A 115 5.39 25.49 13.60
C GLY A 115 6.10 24.31 14.28
N LYS A 116 5.53 23.84 15.38
CA LYS A 116 6.09 22.70 16.13
C LYS A 116 5.73 21.39 15.46
N ILE A 117 6.58 20.92 14.54
CA ILE A 117 6.46 19.56 14.00
C ILE A 117 7.07 18.60 15.02
N ARG A 118 6.25 17.69 15.53
CA ARG A 118 6.67 16.73 16.56
C ARG A 118 7.35 15.51 15.95
N ARG A 119 6.83 15.01 14.81
CA ARG A 119 7.18 13.72 14.23
C ARG A 119 7.02 13.78 12.73
N ILE A 120 7.80 12.95 12.02
CA ILE A 120 7.75 12.82 10.56
C ILE A 120 7.50 11.35 10.21
N LEU A 121 6.50 11.09 9.36
CA LEU A 121 6.26 9.79 8.73
C LEU A 121 6.47 9.93 7.22
N CYS A 122 7.38 9.13 6.65
CA CYS A 122 7.65 9.09 5.23
C CYS A 122 7.25 7.75 4.63
N LEU A 123 6.48 7.81 3.53
CA LEU A 123 6.15 6.65 2.69
C LEU A 123 6.90 6.79 1.36
N PRO A 124 8.06 6.11 1.19
CA PRO A 124 8.94 6.29 0.05
C PRO A 124 8.48 5.45 -1.16
N TYR A 125 7.85 6.08 -2.14
CA TYR A 125 7.48 5.49 -3.44
C TYR A 125 8.41 5.93 -4.57
N THR A 126 8.97 7.15 -4.45
CA THR A 126 9.90 7.73 -5.43
C THR A 126 11.07 8.41 -4.70
N PRO A 127 12.14 8.78 -5.41
CA PRO A 127 13.22 9.58 -4.82
C PRO A 127 12.74 10.90 -4.21
N ALA A 128 11.62 11.42 -4.67
CA ALA A 128 11.08 12.72 -4.25
C ALA A 128 10.69 12.73 -2.77
N GLU A 129 9.89 11.75 -2.31
CA GLU A 129 9.49 11.66 -0.91
C GLU A 129 10.69 11.48 -0.01
N VAL A 130 11.69 10.70 -0.46
CA VAL A 130 12.93 10.48 0.29
C VAL A 130 13.69 11.78 0.48
N LEU A 131 13.88 12.57 -0.58
CA LEU A 131 14.56 13.87 -0.51
C LEU A 131 13.82 14.85 0.40
N VAL A 132 12.49 14.92 0.29
CA VAL A 132 11.67 15.77 1.16
C VAL A 132 11.80 15.36 2.61
N ALA A 133 11.74 14.07 2.92
CA ALA A 133 11.85 13.57 4.28
C ALA A 133 13.22 13.87 4.91
N LEU A 134 14.31 13.69 4.13
CA LEU A 134 15.67 14.00 4.57
C LEU A 134 15.85 15.49 4.85
N VAL A 135 15.39 16.36 3.94
CA VAL A 135 15.48 17.80 4.10
C VAL A 135 14.59 18.27 5.26
N ALA A 136 13.37 17.75 5.38
CA ALA A 136 12.48 18.07 6.49
C ALA A 136 13.10 17.67 7.83
N GLN A 137 13.64 16.47 7.93
CA GLN A 137 14.29 15.97 9.14
C GLN A 137 15.51 16.84 9.53
N GLU A 138 16.31 17.26 8.55
CA GLU A 138 17.47 18.14 8.79
C GLU A 138 17.06 19.52 9.30
N ILE A 139 16.00 20.13 8.74
CA ILE A 139 15.55 21.47 9.10
C ILE A 139 14.82 21.47 10.44
N ILE A 140 13.97 20.49 10.66
CA ILE A 140 13.03 20.46 11.80
C ILE A 140 13.67 19.77 13.02
N GLY A 141 14.54 18.78 12.79
CA GLY A 141 15.13 17.96 13.85
C GLY A 141 14.17 16.95 14.49
N ALA A 142 12.95 16.80 13.95
CA ALA A 142 11.96 15.85 14.47
C ALA A 142 12.34 14.39 14.16
N PRO A 143 11.93 13.42 15.01
CA PRO A 143 12.17 12.00 14.74
C PRO A 143 11.43 11.56 13.47
N LEU A 144 12.13 10.76 12.64
CA LEU A 144 11.64 10.26 11.37
C LEU A 144 11.28 8.77 11.47
N CYS A 145 10.06 8.44 11.05
CA CYS A 145 9.61 7.09 10.75
C CYS A 145 9.58 6.90 9.24
N THR A 146 10.15 5.81 8.74
CA THR A 146 9.96 5.36 7.36
C THR A 146 9.06 4.13 7.36
N TYR A 147 7.98 4.14 6.57
CA TYR A 147 7.09 3.01 6.37
C TYR A 147 7.08 2.59 4.90
N ILE A 148 7.66 1.42 4.60
CA ILE A 148 7.76 0.86 3.25
C ILE A 148 6.59 -0.08 3.02
N MET A 149 5.68 0.31 2.12
CA MET A 149 4.50 -0.49 1.76
C MET A 149 4.71 -1.28 0.46
N ASP A 150 5.43 -0.67 -0.51
CA ASP A 150 5.82 -1.31 -1.76
C ASP A 150 7.32 -1.22 -1.95
N ASP A 151 7.92 -2.31 -2.43
CA ASP A 151 9.36 -2.30 -2.71
C ASP A 151 9.67 -1.43 -3.94
N LYS A 152 10.59 -0.49 -3.73
CA LYS A 152 11.11 0.42 -4.76
C LYS A 152 12.64 0.39 -4.83
N ASN A 153 13.27 -0.62 -4.18
CA ASN A 153 14.72 -0.61 -4.09
C ASN A 153 15.38 -2.00 -4.01
N VAL A 154 14.77 -3.01 -3.38
CA VAL A 154 15.42 -4.33 -3.19
C VAL A 154 15.34 -5.17 -4.46
N CYS A 155 14.14 -5.32 -5.01
CA CYS A 155 13.84 -6.05 -6.26
C CYS A 155 13.46 -5.10 -7.40
N ALA A 156 13.17 -3.83 -7.10
CA ALA A 156 12.85 -2.78 -8.06
C ALA A 156 13.87 -1.63 -7.98
N ASP A 157 14.14 -0.96 -9.10
CA ASP A 157 15.17 0.09 -9.22
C ASP A 157 14.57 1.52 -9.20
N GLY A 158 13.54 1.74 -8.38
CA GLY A 158 12.84 3.04 -8.31
C GLY A 158 13.56 4.09 -7.46
N ILE A 159 14.30 3.67 -6.43
CA ILE A 159 15.06 4.52 -5.52
C ILE A 159 16.49 3.94 -5.42
N SER A 160 17.52 4.79 -5.53
CA SER A 160 18.91 4.30 -5.46
C SER A 160 19.28 3.79 -4.06
N ASP A 161 20.26 2.88 -3.99
CA ASP A 161 20.74 2.30 -2.74
C ASP A 161 21.31 3.34 -1.79
N GLU A 162 22.00 4.35 -2.32
CA GLU A 162 22.60 5.43 -1.54
C GLU A 162 21.51 6.27 -0.87
N LEU A 163 20.49 6.67 -1.66
CA LEU A 163 19.41 7.51 -1.17
C LEU A 163 18.54 6.77 -0.15
N MET A 164 18.20 5.50 -0.44
CA MET A 164 17.44 4.68 0.51
C MET A 164 18.25 4.42 1.79
N ARG A 165 19.55 4.15 1.70
CA ARG A 165 20.41 3.96 2.87
C ARG A 165 20.48 5.23 3.73
N GLU A 166 20.55 6.40 3.12
CA GLU A 166 20.54 7.67 3.84
C GLU A 166 19.22 7.84 4.59
N LEU A 167 18.07 7.64 3.94
CA LEU A 167 16.75 7.70 4.58
C LEU A 167 16.67 6.75 5.78
N LEU A 168 17.03 5.48 5.56
CA LEU A 168 16.95 4.46 6.59
C LEU A 168 17.90 4.72 7.77
N SER A 169 19.08 5.29 7.51
CA SER A 169 20.03 5.64 8.58
C SER A 169 19.57 6.81 9.44
N LYS A 170 18.80 7.73 8.86
CA LYS A 170 18.18 8.87 9.55
C LYS A 170 16.87 8.50 10.24
N SER A 171 16.26 7.39 9.85
CA SER A 171 14.99 6.93 10.42
C SER A 171 15.21 6.31 11.79
N LYS A 172 14.55 6.87 12.80
CA LYS A 172 14.54 6.35 14.16
C LYS A 172 13.69 5.07 14.27
N LEU A 173 12.63 4.98 13.46
CA LEU A 173 11.77 3.80 13.31
C LEU A 173 11.66 3.42 11.82
N ARG A 174 11.77 2.11 11.51
CA ARG A 174 11.65 1.57 10.15
C ARG A 174 10.59 0.49 10.15
N LEU A 175 9.50 0.76 9.44
CA LEU A 175 8.36 -0.13 9.30
C LEU A 175 8.28 -0.68 7.88
N VAL A 176 7.82 -1.91 7.76
CA VAL A 176 7.56 -2.60 6.49
C VAL A 176 6.23 -3.33 6.55
N ILE A 177 5.58 -3.50 5.39
CA ILE A 177 4.21 -4.03 5.32
C ILE A 177 4.13 -5.55 5.51
N SER A 178 5.23 -6.28 5.38
CA SER A 178 5.27 -7.75 5.42
C SER A 178 6.55 -8.30 6.02
N PRO A 179 6.55 -9.54 6.52
CA PRO A 179 7.77 -10.23 6.93
C PRO A 179 8.76 -10.45 5.77
N GLU A 180 8.25 -10.77 4.59
CA GLU A 180 9.05 -10.97 3.38
C GLU A 180 9.86 -9.71 3.04
N MET A 181 9.22 -8.54 3.16
CA MET A 181 9.88 -7.25 2.97
C MET A 181 10.87 -6.95 4.09
N ARG A 182 10.53 -7.23 5.36
CA ARG A 182 11.48 -7.09 6.48
C ARG A 182 12.75 -7.88 6.21
N ASP A 183 12.63 -9.17 5.90
CA ASP A 183 13.76 -10.08 5.72
C ASP A 183 14.62 -9.64 4.51
N ALA A 184 14.02 -9.12 3.45
CA ALA A 184 14.72 -8.61 2.28
C ALA A 184 15.50 -7.31 2.58
N TYR A 185 14.88 -6.35 3.26
CA TYR A 185 15.51 -5.09 3.61
C TYR A 185 16.57 -5.24 4.70
N GLU A 186 16.35 -6.08 5.71
CA GLU A 186 17.36 -6.40 6.73
C GLU A 186 18.61 -7.05 6.13
N ARG A 187 18.44 -7.96 5.17
CA ARG A 187 19.57 -8.57 4.44
C ARG A 187 20.37 -7.54 3.66
N LYS A 188 19.67 -6.64 2.93
CA LYS A 188 20.35 -5.64 2.07
C LYS A 188 21.03 -4.54 2.88
N TYR A 189 20.37 -4.02 3.90
CA TYR A 189 20.83 -2.82 4.60
C TYR A 189 21.55 -3.10 5.92
N ARG A 190 21.41 -4.30 6.48
CA ARG A 190 21.94 -4.67 7.80
C ARG A 190 21.40 -3.76 8.92
N MET A 191 20.17 -3.33 8.79
CA MET A 191 19.42 -2.51 9.75
C MET A 191 18.18 -3.27 10.19
N LYS A 192 17.70 -3.01 11.41
CA LYS A 192 16.47 -3.61 11.94
C LYS A 192 15.23 -2.93 11.38
N PHE A 193 14.23 -3.75 11.05
CA PHE A 193 12.90 -3.34 10.63
C PHE A 193 11.85 -4.05 11.47
N SER A 194 10.67 -3.43 11.60
CA SER A 194 9.51 -4.03 12.27
C SER A 194 8.35 -4.12 11.30
N VAL A 195 7.60 -5.20 11.40
CA VAL A 195 6.41 -5.38 10.55
C VAL A 195 5.28 -4.51 11.09
N MET A 196 4.58 -3.82 10.19
CA MET A 196 3.28 -3.22 10.41
C MET A 196 2.39 -3.60 9.22
N PRO A 197 1.54 -4.63 9.34
CA PRO A 197 0.70 -5.09 8.25
C PRO A 197 -0.41 -4.07 7.93
N PRO A 198 -1.10 -4.20 6.81
CA PRO A 198 -2.31 -3.43 6.56
C PRO A 198 -3.33 -3.65 7.68
N VAL A 199 -4.08 -2.59 7.99
CA VAL A 199 -5.16 -2.62 8.99
C VAL A 199 -6.47 -2.16 8.36
N VAL A 200 -7.59 -2.44 9.04
CA VAL A 200 -8.95 -2.16 8.58
C VAL A 200 -9.67 -1.33 9.64
N SER A 201 -10.50 -0.37 9.22
CA SER A 201 -11.29 0.46 10.14
C SER A 201 -12.09 -0.39 11.12
N ASP A 202 -12.04 -0.03 12.40
CA ASP A 202 -12.63 -0.82 13.49
C ASP A 202 -14.15 -1.07 13.30
N GLU A 203 -14.82 -0.11 12.66
CA GLU A 203 -16.27 -0.12 12.43
C GLU A 203 -16.72 -1.23 11.47
N ILE A 204 -15.84 -1.68 10.56
CA ILE A 204 -16.17 -2.73 9.59
C ILE A 204 -15.54 -4.08 9.93
N VAL A 205 -14.75 -4.17 11.00
CA VAL A 205 -14.19 -5.44 11.48
C VAL A 205 -15.30 -6.33 12.04
N GLN A 206 -15.45 -7.52 11.46
CA GLN A 206 -16.35 -8.55 11.96
C GLN A 206 -15.63 -9.42 12.99
N ARG A 207 -16.19 -9.51 14.21
CA ARG A 207 -15.58 -10.26 15.34
C ARG A 207 -16.19 -11.65 15.53
N THR A 208 -17.24 -11.94 14.77
CA THR A 208 -17.93 -13.25 14.79
C THR A 208 -17.98 -13.81 13.37
N PRO A 209 -17.85 -15.14 13.19
CA PRO A 209 -17.81 -15.72 11.85
C PRO A 209 -19.00 -15.31 10.99
N VAL A 210 -18.73 -14.63 9.88
CA VAL A 210 -19.74 -14.24 8.89
C VAL A 210 -20.16 -15.48 8.12
N ARG A 211 -21.46 -15.76 8.07
CA ARG A 211 -22.02 -16.85 7.25
C ARG A 211 -22.31 -16.32 5.85
N PRO A 212 -22.10 -17.13 4.81
CA PRO A 212 -22.58 -16.78 3.48
C PRO A 212 -24.08 -16.52 3.48
N SER A 213 -24.54 -15.54 2.69
CA SER A 213 -25.96 -15.31 2.49
C SER A 213 -26.65 -16.56 1.90
N ALA A 214 -27.92 -16.77 2.19
CA ALA A 214 -28.71 -17.85 1.60
C ALA A 214 -28.77 -17.79 0.06
N ASP A 215 -28.66 -16.57 -0.50
CA ASP A 215 -28.68 -16.32 -1.95
C ASP A 215 -27.27 -16.36 -2.58
N THR A 216 -26.28 -16.89 -1.88
CA THR A 216 -24.91 -16.96 -2.37
C THR A 216 -24.81 -17.91 -3.57
N ASN A 217 -24.39 -17.39 -4.73
CA ASN A 217 -24.08 -18.23 -5.89
C ASN A 217 -22.72 -18.94 -5.67
N PRO A 218 -22.67 -20.28 -5.56
CA PRO A 218 -21.45 -21.01 -5.30
C PRO A 218 -20.42 -20.92 -6.44
N ARG A 219 -20.85 -20.54 -7.64
CA ARG A 219 -19.97 -20.40 -8.81
C ARG A 219 -19.49 -18.98 -9.05
N ARG A 220 -19.77 -18.05 -8.12
CA ARG A 220 -19.37 -16.65 -8.25
C ARG A 220 -18.45 -16.24 -7.11
N GLY A 221 -17.18 -15.96 -7.46
CA GLY A 221 -16.18 -15.41 -6.55
C GLY A 221 -16.11 -13.89 -6.62
N VAL A 222 -15.35 -13.29 -5.68
CA VAL A 222 -15.05 -11.86 -5.68
C VAL A 222 -13.56 -11.61 -5.82
N LEU A 223 -13.19 -10.59 -6.59
CA LEU A 223 -11.86 -10.00 -6.63
C LEU A 223 -11.98 -8.54 -6.20
N LEU A 224 -11.26 -8.16 -5.15
CA LEU A 224 -11.25 -6.81 -4.60
C LEU A 224 -9.92 -6.11 -4.92
N GLY A 225 -10.00 -4.87 -5.42
CA GLY A 225 -8.84 -4.01 -5.70
C GLY A 225 -8.15 -4.33 -7.02
N ASN A 226 -6.95 -3.78 -7.20
CA ASN A 226 -6.28 -3.75 -8.49
C ASN A 226 -5.51 -5.03 -8.81
N ILE A 227 -5.38 -5.34 -10.09
CA ILE A 227 -4.44 -6.33 -10.63
C ILE A 227 -3.20 -5.56 -11.11
N TRP A 228 -2.00 -5.97 -10.67
CA TRP A 228 -0.77 -5.22 -10.91
C TRP A 228 -0.01 -5.56 -12.18
N GLY A 229 -0.49 -6.49 -12.98
CA GLY A 229 0.16 -6.84 -14.23
C GLY A 229 -0.82 -7.33 -15.28
N GLN A 230 -0.65 -6.88 -16.53
CA GLN A 230 -1.46 -7.35 -17.67
C GLN A 230 -1.49 -8.87 -17.75
N ARG A 231 -0.34 -9.50 -17.58
CA ARG A 231 -0.22 -10.94 -17.62
C ARG A 231 -1.07 -11.66 -16.57
N TRP A 232 -1.18 -11.10 -15.36
CA TRP A 232 -2.04 -11.74 -14.33
C TRP A 232 -3.50 -11.71 -14.74
N LEU A 233 -3.94 -10.61 -15.37
CA LEU A 233 -5.29 -10.50 -15.92
C LEU A 233 -5.51 -11.49 -17.07
N ASP A 234 -4.58 -11.59 -18.01
CA ASP A 234 -4.69 -12.47 -19.17
C ASP A 234 -4.72 -13.96 -18.76
N LEU A 235 -3.87 -14.35 -17.80
CA LEU A 235 -3.88 -15.68 -17.23
C LEU A 235 -5.19 -15.97 -16.48
N LEU A 236 -5.71 -15.03 -15.71
CA LEU A 236 -6.98 -15.15 -15.01
C LEU A 236 -8.13 -15.35 -16.00
N ARG A 237 -8.20 -14.52 -17.04
CA ARG A 237 -9.18 -14.65 -18.12
C ARG A 237 -9.13 -16.04 -18.78
N THR A 238 -7.92 -16.52 -19.08
CA THR A 238 -7.72 -17.86 -19.69
C THR A 238 -8.25 -18.97 -18.79
N VAL A 239 -8.08 -18.85 -17.47
CA VAL A 239 -8.58 -19.84 -16.51
C VAL A 239 -10.10 -19.85 -16.46
N PHE A 240 -10.75 -18.67 -16.39
CA PHE A 240 -12.20 -18.56 -16.18
C PHE A 240 -13.04 -18.70 -17.46
N ARG A 241 -12.45 -18.47 -18.64
CA ARG A 241 -13.16 -18.59 -19.93
C ARG A 241 -13.84 -19.96 -20.07
N ASP A 242 -15.14 -19.95 -20.41
CA ASP A 242 -15.96 -21.15 -20.63
C ASP A 242 -15.96 -22.15 -19.46
N SER A 243 -15.76 -21.67 -18.24
CA SER A 243 -15.69 -22.53 -17.04
C SER A 243 -17.02 -22.73 -16.34
N GLY A 244 -17.97 -21.84 -16.56
CA GLY A 244 -19.21 -21.74 -15.77
C GLY A 244 -19.00 -21.14 -14.38
N TYR A 245 -17.78 -20.72 -14.02
CA TYR A 245 -17.50 -19.90 -12.86
C TYR A 245 -17.36 -18.43 -13.27
N GLU A 246 -17.72 -17.53 -12.36
CA GLU A 246 -17.67 -16.09 -12.57
C GLU A 246 -16.92 -15.38 -11.44
N VAL A 247 -16.34 -14.23 -11.74
CA VAL A 247 -15.64 -13.37 -10.78
C VAL A 247 -16.17 -11.96 -10.92
N ASP A 248 -16.73 -11.41 -9.86
CA ASP A 248 -17.04 -9.97 -9.77
C ASP A 248 -15.77 -9.23 -9.32
N TRP A 249 -15.24 -8.38 -10.19
CA TRP A 249 -14.02 -7.62 -9.94
C TRP A 249 -14.34 -6.17 -9.59
N TYR A 250 -14.21 -5.83 -8.30
CA TYR A 250 -14.39 -4.49 -7.76
C TYR A 250 -13.04 -3.76 -7.73
N CYS A 251 -12.86 -2.77 -8.57
CA CYS A 251 -11.64 -1.96 -8.60
C CYS A 251 -11.93 -0.49 -8.91
N ASN A 252 -10.95 0.37 -8.65
CA ASN A 252 -10.98 1.74 -9.12
C ASN A 252 -10.72 1.76 -10.63
N GLN A 253 -11.74 2.12 -11.41
CA GLN A 253 -11.69 2.16 -12.88
C GLN A 253 -10.81 3.30 -13.41
N LYS A 254 -10.42 4.26 -12.58
CA LYS A 254 -9.48 5.33 -12.88
C LYS A 254 -8.03 4.96 -12.50
N ASP A 255 -7.79 3.69 -12.20
CA ASP A 255 -6.47 3.24 -11.80
C ASP A 255 -5.46 3.40 -12.95
N PRO A 256 -4.32 4.08 -12.71
CA PRO A 256 -3.25 4.23 -13.68
C PRO A 256 -2.42 2.94 -13.91
N SER A 257 -2.87 1.76 -13.43
CA SER A 257 -2.15 0.49 -13.63
C SER A 257 -1.89 0.13 -15.10
N GLY A 258 -2.53 0.85 -16.02
CA GLY A 258 -2.29 0.70 -17.46
C GLY A 258 -2.74 -0.65 -18.03
N LEU A 259 -3.69 -1.32 -17.38
CA LEU A 259 -4.24 -2.57 -17.91
C LEU A 259 -5.09 -2.32 -19.15
N GLU A 260 -4.87 -3.12 -20.17
CA GLU A 260 -5.63 -3.09 -21.40
C GLU A 260 -6.63 -4.24 -21.44
N PHE A 261 -7.93 -3.91 -21.55
CA PHE A 261 -8.99 -4.90 -21.73
C PHE A 261 -10.25 -4.28 -22.33
N ASP A 262 -10.98 -5.07 -23.11
CA ASP A 262 -12.37 -4.78 -23.47
C ASP A 262 -13.31 -5.36 -22.43
N ARG A 263 -14.27 -4.54 -21.93
CA ARG A 263 -15.20 -4.96 -20.87
C ARG A 263 -16.13 -6.10 -21.30
N ALA A 264 -16.56 -6.11 -22.56
CA ALA A 264 -17.47 -7.15 -23.07
C ALA A 264 -16.70 -8.47 -23.24
N GLU A 265 -15.44 -8.42 -23.65
CA GLU A 265 -14.58 -9.60 -23.69
C GLU A 265 -14.29 -10.14 -22.29
N LEU A 266 -13.96 -9.26 -21.36
CA LEU A 266 -13.71 -9.61 -19.98
C LEU A 266 -14.92 -10.36 -19.36
N ALA A 267 -16.14 -9.83 -19.59
CA ALA A 267 -17.37 -10.45 -19.14
C ALA A 267 -17.64 -11.81 -19.82
N ARG A 268 -17.33 -11.95 -21.12
CA ARG A 268 -17.43 -13.25 -21.82
C ARG A 268 -16.45 -14.27 -21.25
N ASP A 269 -15.29 -13.83 -20.77
CA ASP A 269 -14.31 -14.69 -20.10
C ASP A 269 -14.68 -14.99 -18.63
N GLY A 270 -15.85 -14.57 -18.14
CA GLY A 270 -16.34 -14.82 -16.79
C GLY A 270 -15.84 -13.84 -15.74
N VAL A 271 -15.21 -12.73 -16.13
CA VAL A 271 -14.73 -11.69 -15.20
C VAL A 271 -15.54 -10.40 -15.40
N HIS A 272 -16.32 -10.04 -14.40
CA HIS A 272 -17.27 -8.93 -14.46
C HIS A 272 -16.75 -7.72 -13.69
N LEU A 273 -16.39 -6.66 -14.40
CA LEU A 273 -15.94 -5.42 -13.77
C LEU A 273 -17.10 -4.74 -13.05
N ARG A 274 -16.88 -4.37 -11.78
CA ARG A 274 -17.81 -3.69 -10.90
C ARG A 274 -17.26 -2.36 -10.43
N ASP A 275 -18.16 -1.46 -10.03
CA ASP A 275 -17.79 -0.20 -9.41
C ASP A 275 -17.15 -0.43 -8.03
N PRO A 276 -16.28 0.48 -7.56
CA PRO A 276 -15.70 0.40 -6.23
C PRO A 276 -16.77 0.33 -5.14
N ILE A 277 -16.51 -0.44 -4.09
CA ILE A 277 -17.38 -0.55 -2.93
C ILE A 277 -16.96 0.53 -1.92
N ALA A 278 -17.93 1.30 -1.43
CA ALA A 278 -17.69 2.19 -0.30
C ALA A 278 -17.28 1.38 0.95
N GLU A 279 -16.35 1.88 1.75
CA GLU A 279 -15.80 1.13 2.87
C GLU A 279 -16.84 0.59 3.83
N ALA A 280 -17.83 1.40 4.18
CA ALA A 280 -18.95 1.00 5.07
C ALA A 280 -19.81 -0.15 4.50
N ASP A 281 -19.84 -0.31 3.17
CA ASP A 281 -20.61 -1.36 2.49
C ASP A 281 -19.86 -2.67 2.31
N LEU A 282 -18.54 -2.70 2.54
CA LEU A 282 -17.70 -3.88 2.34
C LEU A 282 -18.25 -5.13 3.04
N PRO A 283 -18.63 -5.11 4.34
CA PRO A 283 -19.16 -6.31 4.99
C PRO A 283 -20.41 -6.85 4.31
N ARG A 284 -21.36 -5.95 3.97
CA ARG A 284 -22.63 -6.31 3.34
C ARG A 284 -22.46 -6.86 1.92
N VAL A 285 -21.56 -6.26 1.13
CA VAL A 285 -21.35 -6.70 -0.26
C VAL A 285 -20.54 -7.99 -0.30
N LEU A 286 -19.43 -8.06 0.46
CA LEU A 286 -18.54 -9.19 0.44
C LEU A 286 -19.14 -10.46 1.06
N SER A 287 -20.07 -10.36 2.03
CA SER A 287 -20.77 -11.51 2.61
C SER A 287 -21.62 -12.30 1.61
N LYS A 288 -21.90 -11.73 0.41
CA LYS A 288 -22.63 -12.41 -0.67
C LYS A 288 -21.79 -13.41 -1.45
N TYR A 289 -20.48 -13.47 -1.20
CA TYR A 289 -19.57 -14.34 -1.95
C TYR A 289 -19.11 -15.52 -1.09
N PRO A 290 -18.95 -16.70 -1.69
CA PRO A 290 -18.43 -17.87 -0.96
C PRO A 290 -16.91 -17.87 -0.84
N PHE A 291 -16.19 -17.24 -1.77
CA PHE A 291 -14.73 -17.16 -1.80
C PHE A 291 -14.25 -15.89 -2.51
N ALA A 292 -13.00 -15.55 -2.27
CA ALA A 292 -12.31 -14.47 -2.97
C ALA A 292 -11.16 -15.03 -3.84
N ILE A 293 -10.93 -14.39 -4.98
CA ILE A 293 -9.78 -14.64 -5.85
C ILE A 293 -8.74 -13.55 -5.61
N VAL A 294 -7.49 -13.96 -5.43
CA VAL A 294 -6.34 -13.06 -5.28
C VAL A 294 -5.31 -13.41 -6.35
N PRO A 295 -5.36 -12.75 -7.52
CA PRO A 295 -4.33 -12.92 -8.53
C PRO A 295 -2.97 -12.45 -8.01
N SER A 296 -1.92 -13.19 -8.31
CA SER A 296 -0.54 -12.87 -7.97
C SER A 296 0.41 -13.34 -9.08
N ASP A 297 1.68 -12.94 -9.00
CA ASP A 297 2.66 -13.27 -10.02
C ASP A 297 2.98 -14.78 -10.03
N PRO A 298 3.08 -15.44 -11.22
CA PRO A 298 3.55 -16.81 -11.31
C PRO A 298 5.04 -16.98 -10.95
N LEU A 299 5.81 -15.88 -10.89
CA LEU A 299 7.25 -15.85 -10.61
C LEU A 299 8.08 -16.79 -11.51
N ASP A 300 7.71 -16.86 -12.77
CA ASP A 300 8.36 -17.68 -13.79
C ASP A 300 9.43 -16.91 -14.60
N GLY A 301 9.75 -15.68 -14.18
CA GLY A 301 10.77 -14.83 -14.78
C GLY A 301 10.27 -13.93 -15.92
N SER A 302 9.01 -14.04 -16.34
CA SER A 302 8.48 -13.27 -17.48
C SER A 302 7.93 -11.89 -17.09
N SER A 303 7.60 -11.66 -15.82
CA SER A 303 7.10 -10.35 -15.36
C SER A 303 8.22 -9.34 -15.14
N PRO A 304 7.97 -8.05 -15.40
CA PRO A 304 8.93 -6.98 -15.09
C PRO A 304 9.31 -6.94 -13.61
N ALA A 305 10.54 -6.50 -13.30
CA ALA A 305 11.05 -6.45 -11.93
C ALA A 305 10.12 -5.71 -10.94
N PRO A 306 9.51 -4.54 -11.26
CA PRO A 306 8.59 -3.87 -10.35
C PRO A 306 7.34 -4.70 -10.01
N VAL A 307 6.79 -5.44 -10.99
CA VAL A 307 5.62 -6.30 -10.80
C VAL A 307 5.95 -7.50 -9.91
N ARG A 308 7.13 -8.12 -10.15
CA ARG A 308 7.63 -9.21 -9.30
C ARG A 308 7.88 -8.74 -7.87
N ALA A 309 8.51 -7.58 -7.69
CA ALA A 309 8.78 -6.99 -6.38
C ALA A 309 7.51 -6.82 -5.54
N ILE A 310 6.44 -6.31 -6.16
CA ILE A 310 5.14 -6.20 -5.51
C ILE A 310 4.62 -7.59 -5.08
N ALA A 311 4.71 -8.59 -5.95
CA ALA A 311 4.21 -9.92 -5.63
C ALA A 311 5.04 -10.63 -4.55
N GLU A 312 6.37 -10.48 -4.58
CA GLU A 312 7.27 -11.15 -3.64
C GLU A 312 7.27 -10.51 -2.25
N LEU A 313 7.18 -9.19 -2.17
CA LEU A 313 7.47 -8.45 -0.95
C LEU A 313 6.27 -7.70 -0.35
N SER A 314 5.30 -7.26 -1.17
CA SER A 314 4.20 -6.43 -0.66
C SER A 314 2.99 -7.28 -0.31
N LEU A 315 2.47 -7.12 0.92
CA LEU A 315 1.20 -7.75 1.33
C LEU A 315 0.03 -6.93 0.77
N PRO A 316 -0.80 -7.50 -0.12
CA PRO A 316 -1.96 -6.78 -0.64
C PRO A 316 -2.97 -6.47 0.47
N SER A 317 -3.23 -5.19 0.74
CA SER A 317 -4.14 -4.74 1.82
C SER A 317 -5.55 -5.32 1.72
N ARG A 318 -6.01 -5.60 0.48
CA ARG A 318 -7.29 -6.27 0.22
C ARG A 318 -7.44 -7.63 0.92
N MET A 319 -6.35 -8.37 1.15
CA MET A 319 -6.41 -9.68 1.80
C MET A 319 -6.83 -9.53 3.27
N VAL A 320 -6.27 -8.53 3.94
CA VAL A 320 -6.69 -8.19 5.30
C VAL A 320 -8.15 -7.73 5.32
N THR A 321 -8.56 -6.90 4.34
CA THR A 321 -9.98 -6.48 4.21
C THR A 321 -10.91 -7.69 4.01
N LEU A 322 -10.62 -8.60 3.07
CA LEU A 322 -11.42 -9.80 2.82
C LEU A 322 -11.53 -10.70 4.06
N MET A 323 -10.42 -10.83 4.78
CA MET A 323 -10.36 -11.61 6.01
C MET A 323 -11.21 -10.98 7.12
N THR A 324 -11.06 -9.68 7.37
CA THR A 324 -11.62 -9.02 8.57
C THR A 324 -13.07 -8.59 8.41
N THR A 325 -13.54 -8.35 7.17
CA THR A 325 -14.88 -7.80 6.92
C THR A 325 -15.92 -8.84 6.53
N ALA A 326 -15.51 -9.96 5.97
CA ALA A 326 -16.42 -11.01 5.51
C ALA A 326 -15.90 -12.43 5.76
N HIS A 327 -14.70 -12.58 6.33
CA HIS A 327 -14.06 -13.86 6.63
C HIS A 327 -13.99 -14.79 5.42
N LEU A 328 -13.73 -14.23 4.23
CA LEU A 328 -13.79 -14.98 2.98
C LEU A 328 -12.61 -15.95 2.85
N PRO A 329 -12.86 -17.23 2.55
CA PRO A 329 -11.83 -18.10 2.03
C PRO A 329 -11.18 -17.48 0.80
N MET A 330 -9.84 -17.45 0.76
CA MET A 330 -9.07 -16.82 -0.32
C MET A 330 -8.40 -17.87 -1.18
N LEU A 331 -8.56 -17.73 -2.49
CA LEU A 331 -7.79 -18.49 -3.48
C LEU A 331 -6.73 -17.59 -4.09
N VAL A 332 -5.49 -17.77 -3.69
CA VAL A 332 -4.34 -17.13 -4.34
C VAL A 332 -4.01 -17.90 -5.59
N VAL A 333 -4.07 -17.24 -6.75
CA VAL A 333 -3.68 -17.81 -8.04
C VAL A 333 -2.35 -17.20 -8.46
N GLY A 334 -1.29 -18.00 -8.44
CA GLY A 334 0.08 -17.54 -8.69
C GLY A 334 1.12 -18.48 -8.08
N SER A 335 2.32 -17.95 -7.87
CA SER A 335 3.42 -18.70 -7.25
C SER A 335 3.23 -18.83 -5.73
N PRO A 336 3.58 -19.99 -5.13
CA PRO A 336 3.59 -20.16 -3.68
C PRO A 336 4.65 -19.29 -2.96
N ARG A 337 5.57 -18.67 -3.69
CA ARG A 337 6.62 -17.80 -3.15
C ARG A 337 6.20 -16.34 -3.02
N THR A 338 4.97 -15.99 -3.36
CA THR A 338 4.47 -14.63 -3.24
C THR A 338 4.06 -14.31 -1.79
N CYS A 339 4.16 -13.04 -1.40
CA CYS A 339 3.72 -12.58 -0.09
C CYS A 339 2.23 -12.90 0.17
N ALA A 340 1.38 -12.80 -0.86
CA ALA A 340 -0.02 -13.21 -0.78
C ALA A 340 -0.18 -14.69 -0.42
N ALA A 341 0.61 -15.57 -1.04
CA ALA A 341 0.63 -17.00 -0.73
C ALA A 341 1.12 -17.26 0.70
N GLY A 342 2.20 -16.58 1.11
CA GLY A 342 2.71 -16.63 2.49
C GLY A 342 1.66 -16.28 3.52
N PHE A 343 0.88 -15.22 3.29
CA PHE A 343 -0.21 -14.79 4.17
C PHE A 343 -1.31 -15.85 4.30
N VAL A 344 -1.83 -16.37 3.17
CA VAL A 344 -2.89 -17.39 3.18
C VAL A 344 -2.44 -18.67 3.88
N ASN A 345 -1.21 -19.13 3.61
CA ASN A 345 -0.67 -20.34 4.23
C ASN A 345 -0.42 -20.18 5.73
N ARG A 346 0.17 -19.04 6.15
CA ARG A 346 0.46 -18.73 7.56
C ARG A 346 -0.80 -18.76 8.42
N PHE A 347 -1.87 -18.18 7.92
CA PHE A 347 -3.12 -18.05 8.66
C PHE A 347 -4.19 -19.09 8.27
N ARG A 348 -3.87 -20.04 7.40
CA ARG A 348 -4.80 -21.08 6.91
C ARG A 348 -6.12 -20.51 6.40
N LEU A 349 -6.03 -19.45 5.61
CA LEU A 349 -7.20 -18.69 5.13
C LEU A 349 -7.69 -19.09 3.74
N GLY A 350 -7.17 -20.17 3.18
CA GLY A 350 -7.57 -20.60 1.85
C GLY A 350 -6.57 -21.53 1.18
N ALA A 351 -6.42 -21.38 -0.13
CA ALA A 351 -5.56 -22.21 -0.97
C ALA A 351 -4.66 -21.36 -1.88
N VAL A 352 -3.54 -21.94 -2.31
CA VAL A 352 -2.59 -21.34 -3.25
C VAL A 352 -2.40 -22.31 -4.41
N VAL A 353 -2.65 -21.86 -5.64
CA VAL A 353 -2.55 -22.70 -6.85
C VAL A 353 -1.95 -21.93 -8.03
N PRO A 354 -1.30 -22.60 -8.99
CA PRO A 354 -0.88 -21.96 -10.22
C PRO A 354 -2.08 -21.61 -11.13
N TYR A 355 -1.85 -20.79 -12.18
CA TYR A 355 -2.83 -20.47 -13.21
C TYR A 355 -3.10 -21.69 -14.14
N GLN A 356 -3.63 -22.77 -13.57
CA GLN A 356 -4.03 -23.99 -14.26
C GLN A 356 -5.49 -24.27 -13.95
N ARG A 357 -6.32 -24.46 -14.99
CA ARG A 357 -7.78 -24.62 -14.84
C ARG A 357 -8.16 -25.67 -13.81
N ASP A 358 -7.64 -26.87 -13.96
CA ASP A 358 -8.00 -28.01 -13.09
C ASP A 358 -7.59 -27.75 -11.63
N ALA A 359 -6.42 -27.13 -11.41
CA ALA A 359 -5.94 -26.79 -10.09
C ALA A 359 -6.82 -25.69 -9.43
N VAL A 360 -7.20 -24.67 -10.21
CA VAL A 360 -8.05 -23.57 -9.73
C VAL A 360 -9.44 -24.09 -9.35
N PHE A 361 -10.07 -24.90 -10.21
CA PHE A 361 -11.43 -25.39 -9.93
C PHE A 361 -11.47 -26.44 -8.83
N ALA A 362 -10.52 -27.36 -8.76
CA ALA A 362 -10.38 -28.28 -7.64
C ALA A 362 -10.20 -27.54 -6.31
N ALA A 363 -9.43 -26.44 -6.31
CA ALA A 363 -9.28 -25.60 -5.12
C ALA A 363 -10.57 -24.85 -4.76
N ILE A 364 -11.31 -24.32 -5.74
CA ILE A 364 -12.62 -23.68 -5.50
C ILE A 364 -13.58 -24.70 -4.89
N ASP A 365 -13.70 -25.91 -5.45
CA ASP A 365 -14.56 -26.96 -4.92
C ASP A 365 -14.20 -27.33 -3.47
N SER A 366 -12.91 -27.40 -3.16
CA SER A 366 -12.42 -27.61 -1.79
C SER A 366 -12.78 -26.44 -0.85
N LEU A 367 -12.68 -25.19 -1.32
CA LEU A 367 -13.05 -24.02 -0.55
C LEU A 367 -14.57 -23.91 -0.33
N LEU A 368 -15.38 -24.49 -1.21
CA LEU A 368 -16.83 -24.53 -1.11
C LEU A 368 -17.34 -25.60 -0.14
N ASP A 369 -16.50 -26.57 0.25
CA ASP A 369 -16.87 -27.57 1.24
C ASP A 369 -17.35 -26.93 2.54
N PRO A 370 -18.50 -27.33 3.10
CA PRO A 370 -19.07 -26.68 4.27
C PRO A 370 -18.20 -26.72 5.53
N LEU A 371 -17.36 -27.75 5.72
CA LEU A 371 -16.45 -27.83 6.84
C LEU A 371 -15.28 -26.87 6.65
N THR A 372 -14.69 -26.86 5.46
CA THR A 372 -13.63 -25.94 5.05
C THR A 372 -14.08 -24.48 5.21
N GLN A 373 -15.28 -24.11 4.73
CA GLN A 373 -15.89 -22.78 4.90
C GLN A 373 -15.95 -22.39 6.38
N ARG A 374 -16.49 -23.27 7.23
CA ARG A 374 -16.61 -22.99 8.68
C ARG A 374 -15.26 -22.81 9.34
N THR A 375 -14.30 -23.68 9.02
CA THR A 375 -12.95 -23.64 9.61
C THR A 375 -12.23 -22.36 9.25
N ILE A 376 -12.20 -21.98 7.96
CA ILE A 376 -11.52 -20.77 7.49
C ILE A 376 -12.18 -19.52 8.08
N ARG A 377 -13.52 -19.43 8.05
CA ARG A 377 -14.24 -18.28 8.59
C ARG A 377 -14.07 -18.13 10.10
N ALA A 378 -14.00 -19.21 10.85
CA ALA A 378 -13.72 -19.16 12.27
C ALA A 378 -12.30 -18.66 12.56
N GLU A 379 -11.31 -19.11 11.78
CA GLU A 379 -9.93 -18.64 11.92
C GLU A 379 -9.80 -17.17 11.53
N ALA A 380 -10.42 -16.74 10.43
CA ALA A 380 -10.47 -15.35 10.03
C ALA A 380 -11.08 -14.45 11.10
N ALA A 381 -12.20 -14.86 11.71
CA ALA A 381 -12.85 -14.12 12.80
C ALA A 381 -11.94 -13.99 14.03
N ARG A 382 -11.22 -15.06 14.39
CA ARG A 382 -10.26 -15.06 15.51
C ARG A 382 -9.13 -14.05 15.29
N LEU A 383 -8.69 -13.85 14.04
CA LEU A 383 -7.59 -12.97 13.68
C LEU A 383 -8.04 -11.52 13.50
N SER A 384 -9.32 -11.27 13.21
CA SER A 384 -9.82 -9.98 12.73
C SER A 384 -9.47 -8.81 13.65
N GLU A 385 -9.57 -8.97 14.96
CA GLU A 385 -9.24 -7.92 15.93
C GLU A 385 -7.78 -7.48 15.86
N SER A 386 -6.86 -8.41 15.58
CA SER A 386 -5.42 -8.11 15.48
C SER A 386 -5.07 -7.23 14.27
N PHE A 387 -5.97 -7.09 13.32
CA PHE A 387 -5.83 -6.25 12.14
C PHE A 387 -6.77 -5.03 12.14
N SER A 388 -7.38 -4.71 13.29
CA SER A 388 -8.11 -3.45 13.47
C SER A 388 -7.14 -2.26 13.47
N ALA A 389 -7.56 -1.16 12.86
CA ALA A 389 -6.79 0.10 12.88
C ALA A 389 -6.81 0.81 14.23
N LYS A 390 -7.66 0.33 15.17
CA LYS A 390 -7.79 0.92 16.50
C LYS A 390 -6.46 0.92 17.24
N GLY A 391 -5.99 2.10 17.66
CA GLY A 391 -4.75 2.28 18.39
C GLY A 391 -3.47 2.17 17.54
N THR A 392 -3.59 1.99 16.21
CA THR A 392 -2.41 1.86 15.34
C THR A 392 -1.65 3.18 15.20
N ALA A 393 -2.33 4.31 15.14
CA ALA A 393 -1.66 5.62 15.10
C ALA A 393 -0.81 5.87 16.35
N GLU A 394 -1.38 5.61 17.52
CA GLU A 394 -0.69 5.72 18.80
C GLU A 394 0.49 4.75 18.87
N TRP A 395 0.31 3.51 18.39
CA TRP A 395 1.38 2.53 18.35
C TRP A 395 2.55 3.00 17.47
N ILE A 396 2.28 3.57 16.29
CA ILE A 396 3.31 4.12 15.40
C ILE A 396 4.08 5.24 16.11
N TRP A 397 3.33 6.19 16.69
CA TRP A 397 3.94 7.36 17.28
C TRP A 397 4.73 7.05 18.55
N ASP A 398 4.21 6.20 19.42
CA ASP A 398 4.92 5.76 20.62
C ASP A 398 6.16 4.92 20.27
N SER A 399 6.07 4.05 19.25
CA SER A 399 7.22 3.30 18.73
C SER A 399 8.29 4.23 18.16
N LEU A 400 7.88 5.28 17.46
CA LEU A 400 8.81 6.28 16.93
C LEU A 400 9.52 7.03 18.08
N GLU A 401 8.81 7.40 19.13
CA GLU A 401 9.40 8.06 20.30
C GLU A 401 10.42 7.17 21.00
N GLN A 402 10.16 5.87 21.10
CA GLN A 402 11.09 4.88 21.65
C GLN A 402 12.25 4.52 20.70
N GLY A 403 12.04 4.60 19.38
CA GLY A 403 12.97 4.12 18.34
C GLY A 403 12.93 2.61 18.14
N SER A 404 11.87 1.96 18.65
CA SER A 404 11.57 0.54 18.51
C SER A 404 10.06 0.32 18.71
N PRO A 405 9.49 -0.81 18.26
CA PRO A 405 8.08 -1.11 18.50
C PRO A 405 7.71 -1.00 19.97
N LYS A 406 6.66 -0.25 20.29
CA LYS A 406 6.11 -0.15 21.66
C LYS A 406 5.71 -1.50 22.21
N THR A 407 5.17 -2.34 21.36
CA THR A 407 4.86 -3.75 21.61
C THR A 407 5.21 -4.55 20.37
N ASN A 408 5.50 -5.83 20.53
CA ASN A 408 5.81 -6.74 19.43
C ASN A 408 4.55 -7.32 18.76
N VAL A 409 3.39 -6.69 18.92
CA VAL A 409 2.10 -7.23 18.49
C VAL A 409 2.08 -7.66 17.01
N TYR A 410 2.62 -6.84 16.12
CA TYR A 410 2.64 -7.15 14.69
C TYR A 410 3.74 -8.13 14.30
N ASP A 411 4.94 -8.04 14.89
CA ASP A 411 6.02 -9.00 14.65
C ASP A 411 5.65 -10.39 15.23
N ALA A 412 4.96 -10.45 16.36
CA ALA A 412 4.45 -11.70 16.89
C ALA A 412 3.31 -12.31 16.07
N LEU A 413 2.44 -11.44 15.50
CA LEU A 413 1.36 -11.85 14.61
C LEU A 413 1.92 -12.36 13.28
N MET A 414 2.98 -11.73 12.76
CA MET A 414 3.60 -12.03 11.48
C MET A 414 5.10 -12.37 11.67
N PRO A 415 5.40 -13.56 12.24
CA PRO A 415 6.78 -13.96 12.50
C PRO A 415 7.60 -14.12 11.20
N GLU A 416 8.90 -14.34 11.36
CA GLU A 416 9.84 -14.58 10.26
C GLU A 416 9.34 -15.70 9.34
N THR A 417 9.62 -15.57 8.06
CA THR A 417 9.39 -16.63 7.07
C THR A 417 10.44 -17.73 7.31
N THR A 418 9.98 -18.89 7.76
CA THR A 418 10.82 -20.10 7.95
C THR A 418 11.25 -20.69 6.61
#